data_82dadbc5cf6bd932fbc0a902b83d4929
#
_entry.id   82dadbc5cf6bd932fbc0a902b83d4929
#
_cell.length_a   1.000
_cell.length_b   1.000
_cell.length_c   1.000
_cell.angle_alpha   90.00
_cell.angle_beta   90.00
_cell.angle_gamma   90.00
#
_symmetry.space_group_name_H-M   'P 1'
#
loop_
_entity.id
_entity.type
_entity.pdbx_description
1 polymer ?
#
loop_
_entity_poly.entity_id
_entity_poly.type
_entity_poly.pdbx_seq_one_letter_code
_entity_poly.pdbx_strand_id
1 'polypeptide(L)'
;MTMTRDEAAARARQVLGVDAVEPHPDGELEDDALCGGFAFVAGDVAAIIGYRGGYQTSLLEESGETIETLILGWLVEQRHEYGIAAPVGATHPCPICGTPTAQEDRYPAAVCADCQRRAADRDGRRIVGYNEGFGGGLIVFYAESPSGPQTEIAGDVLETGRCWIDGIECTVSEARFGGVVVQRAD
;
A
#
# COMPACT_ATOMS: atom_id res chain seq x y z
N MET A 1 -22.62 5.80 -1.51
CA MET A 1 -23.34 5.98 -0.22
C MET A 1 -22.33 5.66 0.85
N THR A 2 -22.03 6.58 1.71
CA THR A 2 -21.00 6.46 2.75
C THR A 2 -21.64 5.83 3.98
N MET A 3 -20.96 4.86 4.59
CA MET A 3 -21.41 4.17 5.79
C MET A 3 -21.43 5.13 6.98
N THR A 4 -22.47 5.09 7.80
CA THR A 4 -22.53 5.84 9.05
C THR A 4 -21.74 5.13 10.15
N ARG A 5 -21.39 5.86 11.22
CA ARG A 5 -20.69 5.28 12.37
C ARG A 5 -21.46 4.10 13.00
N ASP A 6 -22.79 4.20 13.09
CA ASP A 6 -23.63 3.13 13.66
C ASP A 6 -23.64 1.88 12.78
N GLU A 7 -23.70 2.03 11.46
CA GLU A 7 -23.58 0.93 10.51
C GLU A 7 -22.20 0.30 10.57
N ALA A 8 -21.15 1.12 10.68
CA ALA A 8 -19.79 0.65 10.86
C ALA A 8 -19.60 -0.10 12.19
N ALA A 9 -20.17 0.38 13.29
CA ALA A 9 -20.14 -0.33 14.57
C ALA A 9 -20.86 -1.69 14.50
N ALA A 10 -22.00 -1.74 13.80
CA ALA A 10 -22.71 -3.00 13.56
C ALA A 10 -21.85 -3.97 12.75
N ARG A 11 -21.15 -3.47 11.73
CA ARG A 11 -20.22 -4.25 10.92
C ARG A 11 -19.01 -4.74 11.72
N ALA A 12 -18.42 -3.88 12.57
CA ALA A 12 -17.31 -4.24 13.44
C ALA A 12 -17.68 -5.39 14.39
N ARG A 13 -18.85 -5.34 15.03
CA ARG A 13 -19.37 -6.44 15.86
C ARG A 13 -19.46 -7.75 15.08
N GLN A 14 -20.00 -7.68 13.86
CA GLN A 14 -20.13 -8.86 13.00
C GLN A 14 -18.76 -9.46 12.63
N VAL A 15 -17.80 -8.62 12.25
CA VAL A 15 -16.46 -9.04 11.82
C VAL A 15 -15.64 -9.61 12.95
N LEU A 16 -15.72 -9.01 14.14
CA LEU A 16 -15.01 -9.45 15.34
C LEU A 16 -15.72 -10.61 16.07
N GLY A 17 -16.98 -10.89 15.74
CA GLY A 17 -17.77 -11.92 16.41
C GLY A 17 -18.11 -11.57 17.86
N VAL A 18 -18.30 -10.29 18.18
CA VAL A 18 -18.56 -9.76 19.52
C VAL A 18 -19.90 -9.03 19.59
N ASP A 19 -20.49 -8.97 20.80
CA ASP A 19 -21.77 -8.26 21.01
C ASP A 19 -21.61 -6.74 21.14
N ALA A 20 -20.43 -6.28 21.58
CA ALA A 20 -20.16 -4.86 21.80
C ALA A 20 -18.77 -4.49 21.28
N VAL A 21 -18.65 -3.28 20.76
CA VAL A 21 -17.39 -2.64 20.35
C VAL A 21 -17.36 -1.21 20.87
N GLU A 22 -16.18 -0.73 21.23
CA GLU A 22 -15.98 0.66 21.63
C GLU A 22 -15.35 1.43 20.48
N PRO A 23 -15.87 2.61 20.09
CA PRO A 23 -15.21 3.45 19.11
C PRO A 23 -13.90 3.97 19.69
N HIS A 24 -12.83 3.90 18.89
CA HIS A 24 -11.58 4.51 19.31
C HIS A 24 -11.71 6.04 19.27
N PRO A 25 -11.24 6.80 20.29
CA PRO A 25 -11.39 8.25 20.35
C PRO A 25 -10.79 8.99 19.15
N ASP A 26 -9.67 8.49 18.60
CA ASP A 26 -9.02 9.03 17.41
C ASP A 26 -9.35 8.23 16.14
N GLY A 27 -10.38 7.40 16.20
CA GLY A 27 -10.70 6.38 15.22
C GLY A 27 -11.64 6.84 14.10
N GLU A 28 -11.93 8.13 13.96
CA GLU A 28 -12.61 8.67 12.80
C GLU A 28 -11.60 9.41 11.94
N LEU A 29 -11.30 8.82 10.79
CA LEU A 29 -10.36 9.38 9.82
C LEU A 29 -11.14 9.77 8.59
N GLU A 30 -11.26 11.06 8.41
CA GLU A 30 -11.79 11.66 7.20
C GLU A 30 -10.61 12.21 6.41
N ASP A 31 -10.18 11.44 5.41
CA ASP A 31 -9.12 11.87 4.50
C ASP A 31 -9.72 12.56 3.27
N ASP A 32 -10.75 11.99 2.70
CA ASP A 32 -11.67 12.58 1.73
C ASP A 32 -13.00 11.80 1.70
N ALA A 33 -13.96 12.24 0.89
CA ALA A 33 -15.28 11.61 0.78
C ALA A 33 -15.24 10.12 0.29
N LEU A 34 -14.08 9.61 -0.10
CA LEU A 34 -13.91 8.26 -0.63
C LEU A 34 -13.03 7.38 0.26
N CYS A 35 -12.05 7.98 0.91
CA CYS A 35 -11.08 7.30 1.78
C CYS A 35 -11.29 7.75 3.21
N GLY A 36 -11.78 6.88 4.03
CA GLY A 36 -11.98 7.11 5.43
C GLY A 36 -12.65 5.91 6.08
N GLY A 37 -12.76 5.93 7.38
CA GLY A 37 -13.34 4.84 8.13
C GLY A 37 -13.43 5.13 9.61
N PHE A 38 -13.89 4.12 10.32
CA PHE A 38 -14.06 4.14 11.76
C PHE A 38 -13.26 3.00 12.37
N ALA A 39 -12.49 3.28 13.42
CA ALA A 39 -11.82 2.26 14.20
C ALA A 39 -12.63 1.92 15.45
N PHE A 40 -12.74 0.63 15.72
CA PHE A 40 -13.42 0.07 16.88
C PHE A 40 -12.49 -0.93 17.60
N VAL A 41 -12.66 -1.02 18.90
CA VAL A 41 -11.87 -1.92 19.75
C VAL A 41 -12.79 -2.86 20.52
N ALA A 42 -12.37 -4.10 20.68
CA ALA A 42 -13.01 -5.09 21.54
C ALA A 42 -11.91 -5.89 22.25
N GLY A 43 -11.55 -5.51 23.49
CA GLY A 43 -10.44 -6.09 24.21
C GLY A 43 -9.09 -5.76 23.52
N ASP A 44 -8.38 -6.78 23.13
CA ASP A 44 -7.08 -6.74 22.44
C ASP A 44 -7.18 -6.75 20.90
N VAL A 45 -8.40 -6.74 20.36
CA VAL A 45 -8.62 -6.75 18.91
C VAL A 45 -9.16 -5.42 18.43
N ALA A 46 -8.60 -4.88 17.35
CA ALA A 46 -9.12 -3.72 16.65
C ALA A 46 -9.75 -4.12 15.30
N ALA A 47 -10.78 -3.40 14.91
CA ALA A 47 -11.35 -3.45 13.57
C ALA A 47 -11.43 -2.04 12.98
N ILE A 48 -10.95 -1.88 11.76
CA ILE A 48 -11.14 -0.68 10.95
C ILE A 48 -12.22 -0.99 9.93
N ILE A 49 -13.25 -0.17 9.88
CA ILE A 49 -14.37 -0.31 8.95
C ILE A 49 -14.39 0.92 8.04
N GLY A 50 -14.12 0.70 6.77
CA GLY A 50 -14.13 1.75 5.78
C GLY A 50 -15.51 2.28 5.44
N TYR A 51 -15.58 3.52 5.00
CA TYR A 51 -16.84 4.17 4.56
C TYR A 51 -17.59 3.40 3.46
N ARG A 52 -16.90 2.52 2.75
CA ARG A 52 -17.49 1.65 1.70
C ARG A 52 -17.70 0.20 2.13
N GLY A 53 -17.50 -0.11 3.41
CA GLY A 53 -17.77 -1.43 3.98
C GLY A 53 -16.58 -2.40 3.94
N GLY A 54 -15.44 -2.03 3.37
CA GLY A 54 -14.19 -2.76 3.54
C GLY A 54 -13.78 -2.79 5.02
N TYR A 55 -13.01 -3.79 5.42
CA TYR A 55 -12.55 -3.88 6.80
C TYR A 55 -11.16 -4.52 6.91
N GLN A 56 -10.48 -4.16 8.00
CA GLN A 56 -9.24 -4.82 8.45
C GLN A 56 -9.34 -5.09 9.96
N THR A 57 -8.78 -6.19 10.40
CA THR A 57 -8.70 -6.55 11.83
C THR A 57 -7.25 -6.79 12.22
N SER A 58 -6.88 -6.45 13.46
CA SER A 58 -5.55 -6.71 14.00
C SER A 58 -5.60 -6.99 15.50
N LEU A 59 -4.65 -7.78 15.98
CA LEU A 59 -4.38 -7.97 17.41
C LEU A 59 -3.43 -6.86 17.87
N LEU A 60 -3.85 -6.06 18.83
CA LEU A 60 -3.10 -4.89 19.27
C LEU A 60 -1.83 -5.22 20.07
N GLU A 61 -1.80 -6.36 20.78
CA GLU A 61 -0.67 -6.76 21.62
C GLU A 61 0.48 -7.45 20.88
N GLU A 62 0.21 -8.14 19.77
CA GLU A 62 1.25 -8.91 19.06
C GLU A 62 2.07 -8.07 18.07
N SER A 63 1.50 -6.99 17.55
CA SER A 63 2.14 -6.23 16.47
C SER A 63 3.00 -5.07 16.94
N GLY A 64 2.86 -4.61 18.18
CA GLY A 64 3.43 -3.34 18.63
C GLY A 64 2.92 -2.14 17.84
N GLU A 65 1.93 -2.36 16.98
CA GLU A 65 1.29 -1.33 16.20
C GLU A 65 0.26 -0.58 17.04
N THR A 66 0.33 0.73 16.96
CA THR A 66 -0.74 1.57 17.48
C THR A 66 -1.92 1.56 16.50
N ILE A 67 -3.13 1.83 17.01
CA ILE A 67 -4.31 2.00 16.14
C ILE A 67 -4.05 3.05 15.05
N GLU A 68 -3.32 4.12 15.35
CA GLU A 68 -2.91 5.12 14.36
C GLU A 68 -2.12 4.54 13.21
N THR A 69 -1.16 3.65 13.49
CA THR A 69 -0.36 2.99 12.45
C THR A 69 -1.22 2.09 11.56
N LEU A 70 -2.14 1.32 12.17
CA LEU A 70 -3.09 0.48 11.45
C LEU A 70 -4.01 1.29 10.55
N ILE A 71 -4.52 2.40 11.05
CA ILE A 71 -5.40 3.31 10.31
C ILE A 71 -4.65 3.94 9.14
N LEU A 72 -3.43 4.45 9.35
CA LEU A 72 -2.62 5.03 8.30
C LEU A 72 -2.28 4.00 7.22
N GLY A 73 -1.90 2.79 7.60
CA GLY A 73 -1.65 1.69 6.68
C GLY A 73 -2.89 1.38 5.83
N TRP A 74 -4.04 1.25 6.47
CA TRP A 74 -5.30 0.98 5.79
C TRP A 74 -5.72 2.10 4.81
N LEU A 75 -5.54 3.38 5.20
CA LEU A 75 -5.82 4.51 4.31
C LEU A 75 -4.94 4.52 3.06
N VAL A 76 -3.66 4.18 3.21
CA VAL A 76 -2.73 4.07 2.07
C VAL A 76 -3.18 2.96 1.11
N GLU A 77 -3.59 1.80 1.64
CA GLU A 77 -4.11 0.70 0.83
C GLU A 77 -5.40 1.08 0.11
N GLN A 78 -6.34 1.73 0.80
CA GLN A 78 -7.59 2.19 0.20
C GLN A 78 -7.35 3.21 -0.92
N ARG A 79 -6.45 4.16 -0.73
CA ARG A 79 -6.08 5.12 -1.77
C ARG A 79 -5.52 4.42 -3.01
N HIS A 80 -4.65 3.43 -2.80
CA HIS A 80 -4.09 2.64 -3.89
C HIS A 80 -5.18 1.83 -4.62
N GLU A 81 -6.08 1.18 -3.89
CA GLU A 81 -7.18 0.38 -4.45
C GLU A 81 -8.13 1.23 -5.30
N TYR A 82 -8.45 2.44 -4.85
CA TYR A 82 -9.37 3.33 -5.56
C TYR A 82 -8.69 4.28 -6.57
N GLY A 83 -7.38 4.17 -6.74
CA GLY A 83 -6.62 5.03 -7.64
C GLY A 83 -6.66 6.51 -7.23
N ILE A 84 -6.88 6.78 -5.95
CA ILE A 84 -6.94 8.14 -5.41
C ILE A 84 -5.51 8.63 -5.21
N ALA A 85 -5.18 9.77 -5.79
CA ALA A 85 -3.89 10.40 -5.60
C ALA A 85 -3.62 10.61 -4.09
N ALA A 86 -2.37 10.43 -3.68
CA ALA A 86 -1.95 10.78 -2.32
C ALA A 86 -2.42 12.20 -1.96
N PRO A 87 -2.70 12.49 -0.66
CA PRO A 87 -3.03 13.85 -0.24
C PRO A 87 -1.97 14.78 -0.79
N VAL A 88 -2.38 16.01 -1.10
CA VAL A 88 -1.51 17.06 -1.64
C VAL A 88 -0.46 17.43 -0.57
N GLY A 89 0.44 16.49 -0.27
CA GLY A 89 1.75 16.74 0.26
C GLY A 89 2.63 17.32 -0.83
N ALA A 90 3.83 17.70 -0.49
CA ALA A 90 4.80 18.09 -1.49
C ALA A 90 4.85 17.03 -2.60
N THR A 91 4.75 17.46 -3.84
CA THR A 91 4.90 16.58 -5.01
C THR A 91 6.19 16.91 -5.72
N HIS A 92 6.82 15.91 -6.32
CA HIS A 92 7.90 16.11 -7.26
C HIS A 92 7.51 15.58 -8.64
N PRO A 93 8.09 16.11 -9.73
CA PRO A 93 7.85 15.53 -11.04
C PRO A 93 8.47 14.13 -11.12
N CYS A 94 7.70 13.17 -11.60
CA CYS A 94 8.23 11.82 -11.87
C CYS A 94 9.48 11.93 -12.77
N PRO A 95 10.62 11.36 -12.39
CA PRO A 95 11.87 11.51 -13.12
C PRO A 95 11.87 10.80 -14.49
N ILE A 96 10.81 10.06 -14.81
CA ILE A 96 10.64 9.38 -16.11
C ILE A 96 9.69 10.18 -17.01
N CYS A 97 8.48 10.50 -16.55
CA CYS A 97 7.43 11.07 -17.40
C CYS A 97 7.02 12.50 -17.02
N GLY A 98 7.56 13.06 -15.93
CA GLY A 98 7.24 14.41 -15.48
C GLY A 98 5.90 14.56 -14.76
N THR A 99 5.06 13.51 -14.67
CA THR A 99 3.79 13.57 -13.95
C THR A 99 4.04 13.85 -12.46
N PRO A 100 3.29 14.77 -11.83
CA PRO A 100 3.40 15.00 -10.39
C PRO A 100 3.15 13.70 -9.61
N THR A 101 4.06 13.36 -8.72
CA THR A 101 3.96 12.19 -7.84
C THR A 101 4.26 12.60 -6.40
N ALA A 102 3.75 11.84 -5.42
CA ALA A 102 3.98 12.15 -4.02
C ALA A 102 5.48 12.21 -3.72
N GLN A 103 5.88 13.26 -3.02
CA GLN A 103 7.27 13.41 -2.57
C GLN A 103 7.44 12.66 -1.24
N GLU A 104 8.40 11.77 -1.23
CA GLU A 104 8.93 11.19 0.01
C GLU A 104 10.40 11.53 0.14
N ASP A 105 10.80 12.13 1.23
CA ASP A 105 12.19 12.56 1.47
C ASP A 105 13.20 11.40 1.40
N ARG A 106 12.71 10.17 1.63
CA ARG A 106 13.53 8.95 1.56
C ARG A 106 13.71 8.41 0.15
N TYR A 107 12.79 8.76 -0.74
CA TYR A 107 12.75 8.28 -2.11
C TYR A 107 12.64 9.45 -3.09
N PRO A 108 13.63 10.36 -3.08
CA PRO A 108 13.54 11.62 -3.83
C PRO A 108 13.46 11.44 -5.35
N ALA A 109 13.86 10.27 -5.86
CA ALA A 109 13.80 9.92 -7.27
C ALA A 109 12.71 8.86 -7.56
N ALA A 110 11.70 8.71 -6.67
CA ALA A 110 10.60 7.77 -6.88
C ALA A 110 9.83 8.10 -8.16
N VAL A 111 9.45 7.05 -8.89
CA VAL A 111 8.66 7.20 -10.11
C VAL A 111 7.17 7.13 -9.79
N CYS A 112 6.31 7.71 -10.63
CA CYS A 112 4.87 7.58 -10.48
C CYS A 112 4.40 6.13 -10.71
N ALA A 113 3.22 5.79 -10.21
CA ALA A 113 2.65 4.45 -10.33
C ALA A 113 2.54 3.95 -11.77
N ASP A 114 2.25 4.84 -12.73
CA ASP A 114 2.17 4.47 -14.15
C ASP A 114 3.54 4.07 -14.72
N CYS A 115 4.59 4.76 -14.32
CA CYS A 115 5.95 4.40 -14.69
C CYS A 115 6.37 3.11 -14.00
N GLN A 116 6.07 2.94 -12.71
CA GLN A 116 6.38 1.71 -11.98
C GLN A 116 5.76 0.48 -12.64
N ARG A 117 4.52 0.56 -13.12
CA ARG A 117 3.87 -0.54 -13.86
C ARG A 117 4.57 -0.92 -15.18
N ARG A 118 5.44 -0.08 -15.72
CA ARG A 118 6.23 -0.32 -16.93
C ARG A 118 7.63 -0.82 -16.64
N ALA A 119 7.98 -1.00 -15.36
CA ALA A 119 9.28 -1.51 -14.99
C ALA A 119 9.53 -2.90 -15.62
N ALA A 120 10.73 -3.08 -16.12
CA ALA A 120 11.16 -4.30 -16.82
C ALA A 120 12.60 -4.67 -16.41
N ASP A 121 13.00 -5.89 -16.69
CA ASP A 121 14.39 -6.29 -16.64
C ASP A 121 15.19 -5.66 -17.80
N ARG A 122 16.47 -6.02 -17.89
CA ARG A 122 17.37 -5.51 -18.93
C ARG A 122 16.95 -5.92 -20.36
N ASP A 123 16.25 -7.03 -20.49
CA ASP A 123 15.80 -7.59 -21.77
C ASP A 123 14.38 -7.09 -22.16
N GLY A 124 13.78 -6.23 -21.33
CA GLY A 124 12.48 -5.63 -21.56
C GLY A 124 11.31 -6.50 -21.10
N ARG A 125 11.53 -7.58 -20.33
CA ARG A 125 10.45 -8.36 -19.73
C ARG A 125 9.89 -7.60 -18.53
N ARG A 126 8.59 -7.33 -18.54
CA ARG A 126 7.91 -6.60 -17.44
C ARG A 126 8.00 -7.33 -16.12
N ILE A 127 8.22 -6.58 -15.07
CA ILE A 127 8.35 -7.08 -13.70
C ILE A 127 7.28 -6.48 -12.78
N VAL A 128 6.98 -7.19 -11.69
CA VAL A 128 6.13 -6.73 -10.59
C VAL A 128 6.78 -7.13 -9.28
N GLY A 129 6.97 -6.18 -8.38
CA GLY A 129 7.54 -6.41 -7.06
C GLY A 129 6.48 -6.45 -5.97
N TYR A 130 6.71 -7.28 -4.96
CA TYR A 130 5.87 -7.42 -3.77
C TYR A 130 6.74 -7.54 -2.51
N ASN A 131 6.11 -7.35 -1.37
CA ASN A 131 6.72 -7.78 -0.11
C ASN A 131 6.70 -9.31 -0.03
N GLU A 132 7.81 -9.91 0.40
CA GLU A 132 7.91 -11.35 0.59
C GLU A 132 6.99 -11.86 1.70
N GLY A 133 6.72 -11.01 2.73
CA GLY A 133 5.84 -11.34 3.83
C GLY A 133 5.64 -10.16 4.79
N PHE A 134 4.94 -10.40 5.89
CA PHE A 134 4.68 -9.39 6.94
C PHE A 134 5.96 -8.85 7.60
N GLY A 135 7.04 -9.61 7.59
CA GLY A 135 8.35 -9.20 8.13
C GLY A 135 9.17 -8.34 7.19
N GLY A 136 8.63 -7.99 6.03
CA GLY A 136 9.35 -7.30 4.98
C GLY A 136 10.01 -8.28 4.00
N GLY A 137 10.94 -7.76 3.22
CA GLY A 137 11.60 -8.47 2.12
C GLY A 137 10.98 -8.13 0.76
N LEU A 138 11.82 -8.12 -0.26
CA LEU A 138 11.42 -7.87 -1.63
C LEU A 138 11.40 -9.18 -2.41
N ILE A 139 10.29 -9.45 -3.09
CA ILE A 139 10.21 -10.47 -4.12
C ILE A 139 9.78 -9.84 -5.44
N VAL A 140 10.42 -10.21 -6.55
CA VAL A 140 10.13 -9.66 -7.88
C VAL A 140 9.79 -10.80 -8.81
N PHE A 141 8.65 -10.70 -9.47
CA PHE A 141 8.18 -11.66 -10.47
C PHE A 141 8.18 -11.02 -11.86
N TYR A 142 8.29 -11.84 -12.88
CA TYR A 142 7.87 -11.42 -14.21
C TYR A 142 6.35 -11.27 -14.25
N ALA A 143 5.89 -10.16 -14.82
CA ALA A 143 4.44 -9.88 -14.92
C ALA A 143 3.71 -10.98 -15.69
N GLU A 144 4.36 -11.55 -16.69
CA GLU A 144 3.87 -12.64 -17.51
C GLU A 144 4.96 -13.71 -17.64
N SER A 145 4.58 -14.99 -17.53
CA SER A 145 5.45 -16.12 -17.76
C SER A 145 4.69 -17.27 -18.44
N PRO A 146 5.41 -18.25 -19.05
CA PRO A 146 4.77 -19.42 -19.65
C PRO A 146 3.88 -20.23 -18.69
N SER A 147 4.20 -20.19 -17.40
CA SER A 147 3.47 -20.89 -16.33
C SER A 147 2.30 -20.09 -15.77
N GLY A 148 2.05 -18.88 -16.28
CA GLY A 148 1.01 -17.96 -15.83
C GLY A 148 1.60 -16.66 -15.27
N PRO A 149 0.77 -15.65 -15.03
CA PRO A 149 1.23 -14.36 -14.52
C PRO A 149 1.85 -14.51 -13.12
N GLN A 150 2.99 -13.83 -12.90
CA GLN A 150 3.66 -13.73 -11.60
C GLN A 150 4.05 -15.08 -10.96
N THR A 151 4.37 -16.07 -11.79
CA THR A 151 4.82 -17.41 -11.32
C THR A 151 6.33 -17.60 -11.43
N GLU A 152 7.03 -16.76 -12.19
CA GLU A 152 8.46 -16.82 -12.42
C GLU A 152 9.16 -15.64 -11.72
N ILE A 153 10.12 -15.94 -10.88
CA ILE A 153 10.92 -14.93 -10.16
C ILE A 153 11.90 -14.27 -11.13
N ALA A 154 11.97 -12.94 -11.12
CA ALA A 154 12.94 -12.16 -11.84
C ALA A 154 14.26 -12.11 -11.04
N GLY A 155 15.01 -13.21 -11.05
CA GLY A 155 16.17 -13.42 -10.19
C GLY A 155 17.25 -12.36 -10.34
N ASP A 156 17.57 -11.97 -11.58
CA ASP A 156 18.59 -10.95 -11.87
C ASP A 156 18.20 -9.58 -11.30
N VAL A 157 16.92 -9.24 -11.37
CA VAL A 157 16.39 -7.99 -10.80
C VAL A 157 16.42 -8.06 -9.28
N LEU A 158 16.05 -9.19 -8.71
CA LEU A 158 16.05 -9.40 -7.26
C LEU A 158 17.48 -9.33 -6.68
N GLU A 159 18.46 -9.92 -7.37
CA GLU A 159 19.86 -9.92 -6.96
C GLU A 159 20.51 -8.53 -7.08
N THR A 160 20.22 -7.81 -8.16
CA THR A 160 20.87 -6.52 -8.46
C THR A 160 20.11 -5.31 -7.96
N GLY A 161 18.81 -5.43 -7.69
CA GLY A 161 17.91 -4.32 -7.42
C GLY A 161 17.73 -3.39 -8.63
N ARG A 162 18.14 -3.80 -9.85
CA ARG A 162 18.10 -2.95 -11.05
C ARG A 162 16.95 -3.33 -11.95
N CYS A 163 16.29 -2.32 -12.47
CA CYS A 163 15.24 -2.45 -13.47
C CYS A 163 15.30 -1.28 -14.46
N TRP A 164 14.50 -1.33 -15.50
CA TRP A 164 14.47 -0.30 -16.55
C TRP A 164 13.03 0.14 -16.82
N ILE A 165 12.85 1.43 -17.05
CA ILE A 165 11.59 2.01 -17.49
C ILE A 165 11.87 2.83 -18.73
N ASP A 166 11.29 2.41 -19.87
CA ASP A 166 11.51 3.06 -21.17
C ASP A 166 13.02 3.23 -21.53
N GLY A 167 13.84 2.25 -21.14
CA GLY A 167 15.29 2.26 -21.37
C GLY A 167 16.09 3.07 -20.34
N ILE A 168 15.43 3.71 -19.37
CA ILE A 168 16.08 4.45 -18.28
C ILE A 168 16.33 3.48 -17.13
N GLU A 169 17.57 3.42 -16.65
CA GLU A 169 17.92 2.58 -15.50
C GLU A 169 17.27 3.10 -14.21
N CYS A 170 16.69 2.19 -13.46
CA CYS A 170 16.03 2.41 -12.20
C CYS A 170 16.47 1.38 -11.17
N THR A 171 16.20 1.66 -9.91
CA THR A 171 16.34 0.69 -8.82
C THR A 171 14.98 0.29 -8.30
N VAL A 172 14.82 -0.97 -7.92
CA VAL A 172 13.65 -1.49 -7.22
C VAL A 172 14.06 -1.97 -5.84
N SER A 173 13.34 -1.56 -4.82
CA SER A 173 13.61 -1.93 -3.43
C SER A 173 12.34 -2.01 -2.61
N GLU A 174 12.44 -2.65 -1.44
CA GLU A 174 11.39 -2.60 -0.45
C GLU A 174 11.24 -1.17 0.11
N ALA A 175 10.01 -0.71 0.26
CA ALA A 175 9.70 0.52 0.96
C ALA A 175 9.64 0.30 2.47
N ARG A 176 10.11 1.27 3.26
CA ARG A 176 10.31 1.12 4.73
C ARG A 176 9.07 0.66 5.52
N PHE A 177 7.89 1.02 5.06
CA PHE A 177 6.62 0.68 5.74
C PHE A 177 5.81 -0.35 4.97
N GLY A 178 6.50 -1.17 4.16
CA GLY A 178 5.89 -2.12 3.26
C GLY A 178 5.65 -1.55 1.86
N GLY A 179 5.40 -2.46 0.91
CA GLY A 179 5.31 -2.11 -0.50
C GLY A 179 6.67 -2.10 -1.19
N VAL A 180 6.65 -1.68 -2.44
CA VAL A 180 7.82 -1.64 -3.31
C VAL A 180 7.96 -0.25 -3.91
N VAL A 181 9.16 0.28 -3.87
CA VAL A 181 9.50 1.56 -4.48
C VAL A 181 10.43 1.36 -5.67
N VAL A 182 10.15 2.05 -6.75
CA VAL A 182 11.05 2.16 -7.90
C VAL A 182 11.54 3.59 -8.01
N GLN A 183 12.84 3.75 -8.12
CA GLN A 183 13.49 5.06 -8.23
C GLN A 183 14.37 5.09 -9.48
N ARG A 184 14.47 6.25 -10.13
CA ARG A 184 15.48 6.44 -11.17
C ARG A 184 16.87 6.29 -10.55
N ALA A 185 17.74 5.51 -11.21
CA ALA A 185 19.14 5.46 -10.84
C ALA A 185 19.83 6.77 -11.25
N ASP A 186 20.75 7.24 -10.41
CA ASP A 186 21.56 8.45 -10.68
C ASP A 186 22.56 8.24 -11.81
#